data_6646242ac7b5ac41cdc4406bf0f9f9c1
#
_entry.id   6646242ac7b5ac41cdc4406bf0f9f9c1
#
_cell.length_a   1.000
_cell.length_b   1.000
_cell.length_c   1.000
_cell.angle_alpha   90.00
_cell.angle_beta   90.00
_cell.angle_gamma   90.00
#
_symmetry.space_group_name_H-M   'P 1'
#
loop_
_entity.id
_entity.type
_entity.pdbx_description
1 polymer ?
#
loop_
_entity_poly.entity_id
_entity_poly.type
_entity_poly.pdbx_seq_one_letter_code
_entity_poly.pdbx_strand_id
1 'polypeptide(L)'
;MARVALLSPDLLFGSKVEGGLRAAGHEVTRFEDEPGVRAAPGEVLVVDLGAEDVDGVMLVESMRAGGELRGIATLGFYPHVEQETRRRAEAAGFDLVVPRSRMAREMGALVERLAGGG
;
A
#
# COMPACT_ATOMS: atom_id res chain seq x y z
N MET A 1 -4.24 0.17 16.22
CA MET A 1 -3.76 1.37 15.52
C MET A 1 -2.39 1.10 14.92
N ALA A 2 -2.23 1.41 13.64
CA ALA A 2 -0.97 1.18 12.95
C ALA A 2 -0.45 2.48 12.33
N ARG A 3 0.86 2.54 12.11
CA ARG A 3 1.47 3.62 11.33
C ARG A 3 1.52 3.15 9.88
N VAL A 4 0.83 3.86 9.02
CA VAL A 4 0.66 3.51 7.61
C VAL A 4 1.37 4.52 6.73
N ALA A 5 2.20 4.03 5.81
CA ALA A 5 2.71 4.84 4.72
C ALA A 5 1.85 4.53 3.50
N LEU A 6 1.27 5.55 2.90
CA LEU A 6 0.41 5.40 1.72
C LEU A 6 1.07 6.05 0.52
N LEU A 7 1.44 5.25 -0.46
CA LEU A 7 1.97 5.75 -1.72
C LEU A 7 0.82 5.81 -2.73
N SER A 8 0.29 7.00 -2.94
CA SER A 8 -0.80 7.24 -3.88
C SER A 8 -0.74 8.65 -4.44
N PRO A 9 -0.28 8.79 -5.69
CA PRO A 9 -0.29 10.11 -6.37
C PRO A 9 -1.69 10.55 -6.78
N ASP A 10 -2.65 9.64 -6.84
CA ASP A 10 -4.04 9.98 -7.20
C ASP A 10 -4.69 10.77 -6.08
N LEU A 11 -4.98 12.05 -6.34
CA LEU A 11 -5.53 12.95 -5.32
C LEU A 11 -6.90 12.50 -4.81
N LEU A 12 -7.76 11.99 -5.68
CA LEU A 12 -9.11 11.61 -5.29
C LEU A 12 -9.12 10.31 -4.49
N PHE A 13 -8.62 9.25 -5.08
CA PHE A 13 -8.64 7.96 -4.41
C PHE A 13 -7.66 7.92 -3.23
N GLY A 14 -6.51 8.54 -3.37
CA GLY A 14 -5.54 8.64 -2.28
C GLY A 14 -6.11 9.34 -1.06
N SER A 15 -6.85 10.44 -1.27
CA SER A 15 -7.51 11.13 -0.16
C SER A 15 -8.59 10.29 0.49
N LYS A 16 -9.32 9.51 -0.30
CA LYS A 16 -10.35 8.61 0.21
C LYS A 16 -9.74 7.52 1.09
N VAL A 17 -8.62 6.93 0.65
CA VAL A 17 -7.94 5.90 1.42
C VAL A 17 -7.35 6.51 2.70
N GLU A 18 -6.69 7.64 2.58
CA GLU A 18 -6.13 8.33 3.73
C GLU A 18 -7.21 8.62 4.78
N GLY A 19 -8.32 9.22 4.36
CA GLY A 19 -9.42 9.55 5.25
C GLY A 19 -10.05 8.32 5.88
N GLY A 20 -10.26 7.28 5.11
CA GLY A 20 -10.86 6.04 5.61
C GLY A 20 -9.98 5.33 6.62
N LEU A 21 -8.67 5.30 6.40
CA LEU A 21 -7.73 4.68 7.33
C LEU A 21 -7.63 5.50 8.63
N ARG A 22 -7.62 6.82 8.54
CA ARG A 22 -7.63 7.67 9.74
C ARG A 22 -8.91 7.50 10.54
N ALA A 23 -10.04 7.40 9.85
CA ALA A 23 -11.33 7.15 10.52
C ALA A 23 -11.35 5.81 11.23
N ALA A 24 -10.57 4.83 10.74
CA ALA A 24 -10.43 3.52 11.38
C ALA A 24 -9.41 3.51 12.52
N GLY A 25 -8.81 4.65 12.84
CA GLY A 25 -7.89 4.78 13.96
C GLY A 25 -6.41 4.62 13.63
N HIS A 26 -6.05 4.56 12.36
CA HIS A 26 -4.65 4.44 11.97
C HIS A 26 -3.99 5.81 11.77
N GLU A 27 -2.68 5.87 11.99
CA GLU A 27 -1.89 7.03 11.63
C GLU A 27 -1.43 6.86 10.19
N VAL A 28 -1.72 7.84 9.33
CA VAL A 28 -1.41 7.74 7.90
C VAL A 28 -0.54 8.90 7.47
N THR A 29 0.57 8.59 6.81
CA THR A 29 1.35 9.59 6.08
C THR A 29 1.26 9.24 4.61
N ARG A 30 0.79 10.18 3.82
CA ARG A 30 0.64 9.96 2.39
C ARG A 30 1.84 10.52 1.65
N PHE A 31 2.35 9.73 0.72
CA PHE A 31 3.48 10.10 -0.13
C PHE A 31 3.04 10.06 -1.60
N GLU A 32 3.64 10.90 -2.41
CA GLU A 32 3.39 10.93 -3.83
C GLU A 32 4.55 10.32 -4.63
N ASP A 33 5.69 10.09 -3.96
CA ASP A 33 6.89 9.59 -4.62
C ASP A 33 7.64 8.57 -3.77
N GLU A 34 8.59 7.92 -4.42
CA GLU A 34 9.39 6.85 -3.86
C GLU A 34 10.29 7.28 -2.70
N PRO A 35 11.03 8.42 -2.79
CA PRO A 35 11.95 8.76 -1.70
C PRO A 35 11.28 8.92 -0.34
N GLY A 36 10.09 9.48 -0.30
CA GLY A 36 9.35 9.64 0.95
C GLY A 36 9.01 8.31 1.59
N VAL A 37 8.56 7.37 0.77
CA VAL A 37 8.21 6.03 1.24
C VAL A 37 9.44 5.30 1.79
N ARG A 38 10.56 5.38 1.09
CA ARG A 38 11.78 4.70 1.54
C ARG A 38 12.28 5.23 2.88
N ALA A 39 12.09 6.54 3.11
CA ALA A 39 12.52 7.17 4.36
C ALA A 39 11.61 6.80 5.54
N ALA A 40 10.33 6.52 5.28
CA ALA A 40 9.36 6.26 6.35
C ALA A 40 8.27 5.28 5.91
N PRO A 41 8.59 3.99 5.77
CA PRO A 41 7.62 3.01 5.25
C PRO A 41 6.54 2.60 6.26
N GLY A 42 6.63 3.03 7.52
CA GLY A 42 5.62 2.70 8.53
C GLY A 42 5.65 1.26 8.97
N GLU A 43 4.55 0.79 9.51
CA GLU A 43 4.35 -0.61 9.89
C GLU A 43 3.64 -1.37 8.77
N VAL A 44 2.79 -0.68 8.02
CA VAL A 44 2.12 -1.20 6.84
C VAL A 44 2.33 -0.21 5.70
N LEU A 45 2.87 -0.69 4.61
CA LEU A 45 3.05 0.11 3.40
C LEU A 45 1.91 -0.22 2.44
N VAL A 46 1.10 0.80 2.13
CA VAL A 46 -0.03 0.68 1.21
C VAL A 46 0.34 1.37 -0.09
N VAL A 47 0.21 0.66 -1.20
CA VAL A 47 0.70 1.12 -2.51
C VAL A 47 -0.42 1.11 -3.56
N ASP A 48 -0.60 2.25 -4.22
CA ASP A 48 -1.49 2.36 -5.37
C ASP A 48 -0.78 1.82 -6.60
N LEU A 49 -1.18 0.64 -7.05
CA LEU A 49 -0.57 -0.03 -8.20
C LEU A 49 -1.08 0.48 -9.55
N GLY A 50 -2.10 1.35 -9.52
CA GLY A 50 -2.63 1.95 -10.74
C GLY A 50 -1.99 3.29 -11.10
N ALA A 51 -1.06 3.79 -10.30
CA ALA A 51 -0.40 5.06 -10.58
C ALA A 51 0.53 4.93 -11.78
N GLU A 52 0.46 5.89 -12.70
CA GLU A 52 1.27 5.84 -13.93
C GLU A 52 2.70 6.31 -13.71
N ASP A 53 2.89 7.26 -12.80
CA ASP A 53 4.19 7.91 -12.61
C ASP A 53 5.11 7.17 -11.64
N VAL A 54 4.58 6.21 -10.90
CA VAL A 54 5.34 5.45 -9.91
C VAL A 54 5.06 3.98 -10.09
N ASP A 55 6.11 3.20 -10.34
CA ASP A 55 5.97 1.75 -10.41
C ASP A 55 6.08 1.15 -9.01
N GLY A 56 4.93 0.97 -8.36
CA GLY A 56 4.87 0.45 -7.00
C GLY A 56 5.34 -0.99 -6.87
N VAL A 57 5.19 -1.78 -7.93
CA VAL A 57 5.67 -3.16 -7.92
C VAL A 57 7.20 -3.19 -7.87
N MET A 58 7.84 -2.41 -8.73
CA MET A 58 9.30 -2.31 -8.73
C MET A 58 9.83 -1.73 -7.43
N LEU A 59 9.13 -0.75 -6.86
CA LEU A 59 9.52 -0.16 -5.59
C LEU A 59 9.56 -1.21 -4.48
N VAL A 60 8.49 -1.98 -4.31
CA VAL A 60 8.42 -2.99 -3.27
C VAL A 60 9.44 -4.10 -3.52
N GLU A 61 9.61 -4.52 -4.76
CA GLU A 61 10.62 -5.51 -5.11
C GLU A 61 12.02 -5.03 -4.70
N SER A 62 12.35 -3.79 -5.02
CA SER A 62 13.63 -3.18 -4.70
C SER A 62 13.83 -3.05 -3.18
N MET A 63 12.80 -2.59 -2.47
CA MET A 63 12.88 -2.42 -1.02
C MET A 63 13.04 -3.76 -0.31
N ARG A 64 12.36 -4.80 -0.79
CA ARG A 64 12.52 -6.14 -0.23
C ARG A 64 13.92 -6.67 -0.45
N ALA A 65 14.43 -6.53 -1.66
CA ALA A 65 15.79 -6.98 -1.98
C ALA A 65 16.84 -6.27 -1.10
N GLY A 66 16.60 -5.00 -0.77
CA GLY A 66 17.49 -4.22 0.09
C GLY A 66 17.29 -4.39 1.58
N GLY A 67 16.32 -5.20 2.00
CA GLY A 67 16.03 -5.40 3.42
C GLY A 67 15.27 -4.26 4.07
N GLU A 68 14.76 -3.32 3.29
CA GLU A 68 14.07 -2.13 3.80
C GLU A 68 12.65 -2.42 4.31
N LEU A 69 12.09 -3.57 3.97
CA LEU A 69 10.74 -3.95 4.40
C LEU A 69 10.71 -4.99 5.51
N ARG A 70 11.82 -5.18 6.20
CA ARG A 70 11.88 -6.16 7.28
C ARG A 70 10.89 -5.78 8.39
N GLY A 71 9.96 -6.69 8.69
CA GLY A 71 8.92 -6.45 9.70
C GLY A 71 7.81 -5.52 9.23
N ILE A 72 7.76 -5.17 7.96
CA ILE A 72 6.76 -4.26 7.41
C ILE A 72 5.86 -5.03 6.45
N ALA A 73 4.54 -4.97 6.68
CA ALA A 73 3.58 -5.60 5.78
C ALA A 73 3.29 -4.70 4.58
N THR A 74 2.95 -5.31 3.45
CA THR A 74 2.68 -4.57 2.21
C THR A 74 1.30 -4.92 1.67
N LEU A 75 0.54 -3.87 1.33
CA LEU A 75 -0.79 -3.98 0.76
C LEU A 75 -0.84 -3.18 -0.53
N GLY A 76 -1.10 -3.85 -1.63
CA GLY A 76 -1.27 -3.18 -2.93
C GLY A 76 -2.73 -3.15 -3.34
N PHE A 77 -3.17 -2.06 -3.97
CA PHE A 77 -4.49 -2.01 -4.58
C PHE A 77 -4.39 -1.57 -6.03
N TYR A 78 -5.27 -2.10 -6.87
CA TYR A 78 -5.21 -1.90 -8.32
C TYR A 78 -6.61 -1.64 -8.88
N PRO A 79 -6.71 -0.96 -10.05
CA PRO A 79 -7.99 -0.84 -10.74
C PRO A 79 -8.50 -2.24 -11.08
N HIS A 80 -9.82 -2.43 -11.08
CA HIS A 80 -10.38 -3.72 -11.42
C HIS A 80 -9.94 -4.15 -12.83
N VAL A 81 -9.91 -5.44 -13.10
CA VAL A 81 -9.47 -6.11 -14.34
C VAL A 81 -7.96 -6.05 -14.63
N GLU A 82 -7.16 -5.59 -13.69
CA GLU A 82 -5.72 -5.54 -13.86
C GLU A 82 -5.05 -6.83 -13.34
N GLN A 83 -5.38 -7.97 -13.94
CA GLN A 83 -4.85 -9.26 -13.48
C GLN A 83 -3.34 -9.37 -13.61
N GLU A 84 -2.77 -8.76 -14.66
CA GLU A 84 -1.32 -8.77 -14.83
C GLU A 84 -0.62 -8.01 -13.70
N THR A 85 -1.15 -6.85 -13.33
CA THR A 85 -0.63 -6.07 -12.21
C THR A 85 -0.69 -6.88 -10.92
N ARG A 86 -1.80 -7.57 -10.68
CA ARG A 86 -1.95 -8.42 -9.50
C ARG A 86 -0.88 -9.50 -9.44
N ARG A 87 -0.67 -10.21 -10.55
CA ARG A 87 0.34 -11.28 -10.61
C ARG A 87 1.74 -10.73 -10.37
N ARG A 88 2.08 -9.59 -10.99
CA ARG A 88 3.37 -8.96 -10.79
C ARG A 88 3.59 -8.56 -9.34
N ALA A 89 2.57 -8.01 -8.69
CA ALA A 89 2.65 -7.59 -7.30
C ALA A 89 2.83 -8.79 -6.36
N GLU A 90 2.06 -9.86 -6.59
CA GLU A 90 2.21 -11.06 -5.79
C GLU A 90 3.61 -11.65 -5.94
N ALA A 91 4.13 -11.69 -7.17
CA ALA A 91 5.48 -12.18 -7.43
C ALA A 91 6.56 -11.29 -6.81
N ALA A 92 6.31 -9.99 -6.69
CA ALA A 92 7.24 -9.05 -6.06
C ALA A 92 7.26 -9.15 -4.54
N GLY A 93 6.32 -9.89 -3.96
CA GLY A 93 6.31 -10.14 -2.52
C GLY A 93 5.34 -9.30 -1.72
N PHE A 94 4.31 -8.71 -2.35
CA PHE A 94 3.25 -8.06 -1.59
C PHE A 94 2.54 -9.09 -0.71
N ASP A 95 2.26 -8.71 0.52
CA ASP A 95 1.56 -9.60 1.44
C ASP A 95 0.08 -9.74 1.09
N LEU A 96 -0.51 -8.69 0.52
CA LEU A 96 -1.90 -8.72 0.09
C LEU A 96 -2.08 -7.77 -1.09
N VAL A 97 -2.82 -8.21 -2.11
CA VAL A 97 -3.13 -7.39 -3.29
C VAL A 97 -4.62 -7.48 -3.53
N VAL A 98 -5.29 -6.33 -3.57
CA VAL A 98 -6.75 -6.27 -3.70
C VAL A 98 -7.19 -5.28 -4.77
N PRO A 99 -8.36 -5.47 -5.38
CA PRO A 99 -8.89 -4.45 -6.28
C PRO A 99 -9.30 -3.19 -5.49
N ARG A 100 -9.32 -2.06 -6.18
CA ARG A 100 -9.73 -0.77 -5.61
C ARG A 100 -11.06 -0.84 -4.88
N SER A 101 -12.03 -1.54 -5.44
CA SER A 101 -13.35 -1.66 -4.85
C SER A 101 -13.30 -2.31 -3.47
N ARG A 102 -12.49 -3.34 -3.32
CA ARG A 102 -12.33 -3.99 -2.03
C ARG A 102 -11.57 -3.10 -1.04
N MET A 103 -10.54 -2.41 -1.53
CA MET A 103 -9.80 -1.45 -0.71
C MET A 103 -10.75 -0.38 -0.16
N ALA A 104 -11.62 0.16 -0.99
CA ALA A 104 -12.57 1.19 -0.57
C ALA A 104 -13.52 0.72 0.52
N ARG A 105 -13.94 -0.56 0.46
CA ARG A 105 -14.88 -1.11 1.43
C ARG A 105 -14.23 -1.59 2.72
N GLU A 106 -13.01 -2.11 2.64
CA GLU A 106 -12.41 -2.90 3.72
C GLU A 106 -11.07 -2.38 4.21
N MET A 107 -10.65 -1.19 3.77
CA MET A 107 -9.28 -0.71 4.01
C MET A 107 -8.85 -0.78 5.48
N GLY A 108 -9.70 -0.34 6.39
CA GLY A 108 -9.36 -0.35 7.81
C GLY A 108 -9.10 -1.76 8.34
N ALA A 109 -9.98 -2.69 7.99
CA ALA A 109 -9.86 -4.08 8.43
C ALA A 109 -8.65 -4.77 7.80
N LEU A 110 -8.37 -4.47 6.52
CA LEU A 110 -7.21 -5.06 5.83
C LEU A 110 -5.90 -4.60 6.48
N VAL A 111 -5.79 -3.31 6.76
CA VAL A 111 -4.60 -2.76 7.41
C VAL A 111 -4.44 -3.31 8.82
N GLU A 112 -5.55 -3.37 9.58
CA GLU A 112 -5.52 -3.90 10.95
C GLU A 112 -5.05 -5.34 10.98
N ARG A 113 -5.54 -6.17 10.06
CA ARG A 113 -5.14 -7.58 9.95
C ARG A 113 -3.65 -7.71 9.65
N LEU A 114 -3.13 -6.90 8.73
CA LEU A 114 -1.71 -6.93 8.36
C LEU A 114 -0.83 -6.42 9.50
N ALA A 115 -1.24 -5.37 10.18
CA ALA A 115 -0.49 -4.80 11.28
C ALA A 115 -0.43 -5.74 12.49
N GLY A 116 -1.44 -6.58 12.65
CA GLY A 116 -1.48 -7.55 13.73
C GLY A 116 -0.48 -8.69 13.59
N GLY A 117 0.25 -8.76 12.49
CA GLY A 117 1.27 -9.78 12.27
C GLY A 117 0.69 -11.17 12.09
N GLY A 118 -0.60 -11.23 11.85
CA GLY A 118 -1.33 -12.48 11.78
C GLY A 118 -1.12 -13.21 10.49
#